data_95e2908923763a1451f86bf3810a660e
#
_entry.id   95e2908923763a1451f86bf3810a660e
#
_cell.length_a   1.000
_cell.length_b   1.000
_cell.length_c   1.000
_cell.angle_alpha   90.00
_cell.angle_beta   90.00
_cell.angle_gamma   90.00
#
_symmetry.space_group_name_H-M   'P 1'
#
loop_
_entity.id
_entity.type
_entity.pdbx_description
1 polymer ?
#
loop_
_entity_poly.entity_id
_entity_poly.type
_entity_poly.pdbx_seq_one_letter_code
_entity_poly.pdbx_strand_id
1 'polypeptide(L)'
;MQKKEISEKVAALFSLKVGNISAELEEPGRKFFCRDNRLMDDDEVADFSAEFMNLVVALLGVHDPADQRTPQFLALQMFFAGLSQKVLVRGGHVEDVVRYAQQLEQALIAALEKDSGIEFTRSRSVLLYFNTVFNELIMAVFRAYLEEKEQALHAQEQELRETATPITEIWDGVLTLPIIGTLDSSRTMLVMEALLNRI
;
A
#
# COMPACT_ATOMS: atom_id res chain seq x y z
N MET A 1 -21.09 12.61 21.06
CA MET A 1 -20.98 13.06 19.67
C MET A 1 -20.98 11.83 18.76
N GLN A 2 -21.88 11.71 17.80
CA GLN A 2 -21.95 10.54 16.90
C GLN A 2 -20.81 10.64 15.86
N LYS A 3 -20.29 9.48 15.39
CA LYS A 3 -19.23 9.41 14.35
C LYS A 3 -19.51 10.34 13.15
N LYS A 4 -20.77 10.38 12.70
CA LYS A 4 -21.22 11.24 11.59
C LYS A 4 -20.98 12.73 11.85
N GLU A 5 -21.30 13.22 13.04
CA GLU A 5 -21.15 14.65 13.41
C GLU A 5 -19.67 15.04 13.45
N ILE A 6 -18.79 14.12 13.88
CA ILE A 6 -17.35 14.33 13.85
C ILE A 6 -16.86 14.41 12.40
N SER A 7 -17.24 13.43 11.58
CA SER A 7 -16.87 13.36 10.17
C SER A 7 -17.28 14.63 9.41
N GLU A 8 -18.52 15.08 9.54
CA GLU A 8 -19.02 16.29 8.88
C GLU A 8 -18.27 17.55 9.32
N LYS A 9 -17.97 17.70 10.62
CA LYS A 9 -17.19 18.85 11.13
C LYS A 9 -15.75 18.84 10.59
N VAL A 10 -15.09 17.68 10.63
CA VAL A 10 -13.70 17.54 10.17
C VAL A 10 -13.63 17.77 8.66
N ALA A 11 -14.55 17.17 7.89
CA ALA A 11 -14.62 17.38 6.45
C ALA A 11 -14.84 18.85 6.07
N ALA A 12 -15.73 19.55 6.79
CA ALA A 12 -16.00 20.97 6.56
C ALA A 12 -14.75 21.84 6.84
N LEU A 13 -14.04 21.58 7.93
CA LEU A 13 -12.80 22.29 8.27
C LEU A 13 -11.71 22.06 7.22
N PHE A 14 -11.51 20.82 6.81
CA PHE A 14 -10.49 20.49 5.82
C PHE A 14 -10.83 21.02 4.43
N SER A 15 -12.10 20.96 4.02
CA SER A 15 -12.53 21.51 2.72
C SER A 15 -12.29 23.02 2.60
N LEU A 16 -12.45 23.76 3.69
CA LEU A 16 -12.21 25.21 3.71
C LEU A 16 -10.72 25.58 3.61
N LYS A 17 -9.81 24.68 3.99
CA LYS A 17 -8.39 24.97 4.16
C LYS A 17 -7.47 23.97 3.45
N VAL A 18 -7.96 23.25 2.45
CA VAL A 18 -7.23 22.20 1.72
C VAL A 18 -5.82 22.67 1.32
N GLY A 19 -5.69 23.86 0.71
CA GLY A 19 -4.40 24.36 0.24
C GLY A 19 -3.39 24.65 1.38
N ASN A 20 -3.85 25.18 2.50
CA ASN A 20 -2.98 25.46 3.65
C ASN A 20 -2.53 24.18 4.33
N ILE A 21 -3.45 23.23 4.52
CA ILE A 21 -3.14 21.94 5.15
C ILE A 21 -2.25 21.10 4.23
N SER A 22 -2.49 21.12 2.91
CA SER A 22 -1.62 20.46 1.94
C SER A 22 -0.18 20.95 2.05
N ALA A 23 0.04 22.25 2.10
CA ALA A 23 1.37 22.84 2.28
C ALA A 23 2.03 22.44 3.62
N GLU A 24 1.23 22.31 4.69
CA GLU A 24 1.74 21.82 5.98
C GLU A 24 2.12 20.33 5.95
N LEU A 25 1.44 19.52 5.12
CA LEU A 25 1.75 18.11 4.92
C LEU A 25 3.01 17.87 4.06
N GLU A 26 3.39 18.84 3.22
CA GLU A 26 4.60 18.74 2.41
C GLU A 26 5.88 18.64 3.27
N GLU A 27 5.97 19.39 4.38
CA GLU A 27 7.20 19.41 5.19
C GLU A 27 7.56 18.05 5.80
N PRO A 28 6.63 17.27 6.40
CA PRO A 28 6.90 15.89 6.79
C PRO A 28 7.32 15.00 5.62
N GLY A 29 6.67 15.16 4.46
CA GLY A 29 6.99 14.40 3.26
C GLY A 29 8.39 14.71 2.72
N ARG A 30 8.73 15.99 2.58
CA ARG A 30 10.06 16.44 2.15
C ARG A 30 11.16 15.97 3.09
N LYS A 31 10.94 16.08 4.40
CA LYS A 31 11.89 15.57 5.38
C LYS A 31 12.11 14.07 5.18
N PHE A 32 11.04 13.31 5.14
CA PHE A 32 11.09 11.84 5.09
C PHE A 32 11.62 11.30 3.75
N PHE A 33 11.03 11.76 2.64
CA PHE A 33 11.34 11.19 1.33
C PHE A 33 12.51 11.86 0.62
N CYS A 34 12.70 13.18 0.77
CA CYS A 34 13.74 13.88 0.04
C CYS A 34 15.05 13.98 0.83
N ARG A 35 14.99 14.35 2.12
CA ARG A 35 16.19 14.62 2.92
C ARG A 35 16.77 13.37 3.55
N ASP A 36 15.92 12.56 4.21
CA ASP A 36 16.37 11.41 4.99
C ASP A 36 16.65 10.20 4.10
N ASN A 37 15.75 9.90 3.16
CA ASN A 37 15.78 8.66 2.37
C ASN A 37 16.09 8.84 0.88
N ARG A 38 15.97 10.05 0.32
CA ARG A 38 16.18 10.36 -1.12
C ARG A 38 15.34 9.51 -2.06
N LEU A 39 14.10 9.22 -1.66
CA LEU A 39 13.16 8.37 -2.41
C LEU A 39 12.28 9.16 -3.37
N MET A 40 12.13 10.47 -3.16
CA MET A 40 11.32 11.37 -3.98
C MET A 40 11.99 12.74 -4.09
N ASP A 41 11.60 13.51 -5.09
CA ASP A 41 11.92 14.93 -5.20
C ASP A 41 10.84 15.83 -4.56
N ASP A 42 11.13 17.13 -4.47
CA ASP A 42 10.24 18.09 -3.79
C ASP A 42 8.91 18.27 -4.54
N ASP A 43 8.92 18.22 -5.87
CA ASP A 43 7.72 18.37 -6.70
C ASP A 43 6.80 17.15 -6.54
N GLU A 44 7.38 15.95 -6.53
CA GLU A 44 6.65 14.71 -6.28
C GLU A 44 5.96 14.70 -4.90
N VAL A 45 6.62 15.24 -3.88
CA VAL A 45 6.04 15.34 -2.53
C VAL A 45 4.91 16.37 -2.49
N ALA A 46 5.04 17.47 -3.21
CA ALA A 46 3.99 18.49 -3.29
C ALA A 46 2.72 17.93 -3.97
N ASP A 47 2.88 17.28 -5.14
CA ASP A 47 1.79 16.64 -5.87
C ASP A 47 1.11 15.57 -5.02
N PHE A 48 1.91 14.73 -4.37
CA PHE A 48 1.45 13.69 -3.47
C PHE A 48 0.65 14.24 -2.29
N SER A 49 1.13 15.30 -1.64
CA SER A 49 0.45 15.92 -0.51
C SER A 49 -0.89 16.54 -0.91
N ALA A 50 -0.96 17.15 -2.09
CA ALA A 50 -2.19 17.71 -2.62
C ALA A 50 -3.21 16.62 -2.95
N GLU A 51 -2.81 15.53 -3.61
CA GLU A 51 -3.67 14.40 -3.94
C GLU A 51 -4.17 13.71 -2.68
N PHE A 52 -3.28 13.42 -1.72
CA PHE A 52 -3.65 12.84 -0.43
C PHE A 52 -4.71 13.67 0.27
N MET A 53 -4.55 14.99 0.34
CA MET A 53 -5.49 15.87 1.01
C MET A 53 -6.88 15.84 0.36
N ASN A 54 -6.94 15.84 -0.96
CA ASN A 54 -8.18 15.72 -1.71
C ASN A 54 -8.90 14.39 -1.42
N LEU A 55 -8.16 13.28 -1.39
CA LEU A 55 -8.70 11.96 -1.07
C LEU A 55 -9.20 11.86 0.38
N VAL A 56 -8.46 12.44 1.33
CA VAL A 56 -8.89 12.49 2.74
C VAL A 56 -10.17 13.29 2.90
N VAL A 57 -10.29 14.45 2.27
CA VAL A 57 -11.52 15.26 2.32
C VAL A 57 -12.71 14.48 1.74
N ALA A 58 -12.51 13.80 0.61
CA ALA A 58 -13.54 12.95 0.00
C ALA A 58 -13.93 11.79 0.93
N LEU A 59 -12.96 11.14 1.59
CA LEU A 59 -13.21 10.05 2.53
C LEU A 59 -13.97 10.54 3.77
N LEU A 60 -13.58 11.67 4.33
CA LEU A 60 -14.23 12.22 5.51
C LEU A 60 -15.66 12.71 5.24
N GLY A 61 -16.01 12.95 3.97
CA GLY A 61 -17.37 13.29 3.53
C GLY A 61 -18.35 12.12 3.51
N VAL A 62 -17.90 10.85 3.61
CA VAL A 62 -18.80 9.69 3.63
C VAL A 62 -19.35 9.41 5.04
N HIS A 63 -20.41 8.61 5.10
CA HIS A 63 -21.09 8.30 6.37
C HIS A 63 -20.20 7.52 7.35
N ASP A 64 -19.45 6.54 6.85
CA ASP A 64 -18.48 5.75 7.62
C ASP A 64 -17.14 5.70 6.87
N PRO A 65 -16.19 6.58 7.20
CA PRO A 65 -14.89 6.64 6.54
C PRO A 65 -14.00 5.40 6.78
N ALA A 66 -14.33 4.57 7.74
CA ALA A 66 -13.63 3.32 8.01
C ALA A 66 -14.20 2.12 7.21
N ASP A 67 -15.32 2.29 6.49
CA ASP A 67 -15.86 1.22 5.63
C ASP A 67 -14.99 1.07 4.37
N GLN A 68 -14.22 -0.02 4.33
CA GLN A 68 -13.28 -0.37 3.27
C GLN A 68 -13.94 -0.60 1.90
N ARG A 69 -15.28 -0.72 1.83
CA ARG A 69 -16.05 -0.92 0.59
C ARG A 69 -16.43 0.38 -0.11
N THR A 70 -16.24 1.50 0.54
CA THR A 70 -16.56 2.80 -0.07
C THR A 70 -15.57 3.13 -1.19
N PRO A 71 -16.02 3.71 -2.32
CA PRO A 71 -15.11 4.14 -3.39
C PRO A 71 -14.03 5.11 -2.90
N GLN A 72 -14.33 5.94 -1.91
CA GLN A 72 -13.40 6.89 -1.32
C GLN A 72 -12.30 6.20 -0.53
N PHE A 73 -12.64 5.15 0.25
CA PHE A 73 -11.63 4.35 0.96
C PHE A 73 -10.75 3.60 -0.02
N LEU A 74 -11.35 2.98 -1.04
CA LEU A 74 -10.60 2.27 -2.09
C LEU A 74 -9.65 3.20 -2.85
N ALA A 75 -10.08 4.43 -3.16
CA ALA A 75 -9.23 5.42 -3.81
C ALA A 75 -8.00 5.76 -2.96
N LEU A 76 -8.18 5.97 -1.65
CA LEU A 76 -7.07 6.24 -0.73
C LEU A 76 -6.17 5.01 -0.55
N GLN A 77 -6.74 3.80 -0.53
CA GLN A 77 -5.98 2.55 -0.53
C GLN A 77 -5.12 2.42 -1.79
N MET A 78 -5.67 2.67 -2.97
CA MET A 78 -4.92 2.64 -4.24
C MET A 78 -3.80 3.69 -4.27
N PHE A 79 -4.04 4.87 -3.72
CA PHE A 79 -3.04 5.90 -3.58
C PHE A 79 -1.83 5.42 -2.75
N PHE A 80 -2.07 4.83 -1.57
CA PHE A 80 -1.00 4.28 -0.75
C PHE A 80 -0.32 3.05 -1.37
N ALA A 81 -1.06 2.22 -2.12
CA ALA A 81 -0.48 1.11 -2.87
C ALA A 81 0.48 1.63 -3.96
N GLY A 82 0.08 2.67 -4.70
CA GLY A 82 0.94 3.34 -5.68
C GLY A 82 2.18 3.96 -5.05
N LEU A 83 2.03 4.60 -3.89
CA LEU A 83 3.15 5.11 -3.10
C LEU A 83 4.11 3.98 -2.68
N SER A 84 3.56 2.88 -2.16
CA SER A 84 4.35 1.71 -1.74
C SER A 84 5.18 1.16 -2.89
N GLN A 85 4.57 1.00 -4.06
CA GLN A 85 5.27 0.52 -5.25
C GLN A 85 6.39 1.47 -5.68
N LYS A 86 6.12 2.79 -5.68
CA LYS A 86 7.12 3.83 -6.01
C LYS A 86 8.31 3.81 -5.05
N VAL A 87 8.03 3.69 -3.74
CA VAL A 87 9.05 3.61 -2.69
C VAL A 87 9.90 2.34 -2.84
N LEU A 88 9.27 1.19 -3.06
CA LEU A 88 9.95 -0.10 -3.23
C LEU A 88 10.86 -0.12 -4.46
N VAL A 89 10.41 0.38 -5.60
CA VAL A 89 11.20 0.47 -6.84
C VAL A 89 12.45 1.34 -6.64
N ARG A 90 12.38 2.33 -5.78
CA ARG A 90 13.49 3.24 -5.45
C ARG A 90 14.38 2.76 -4.29
N GLY A 91 14.18 1.52 -3.83
CA GLY A 91 15.00 0.89 -2.78
C GLY A 91 14.56 1.18 -1.35
N GLY A 92 13.40 1.79 -1.15
CA GLY A 92 12.77 1.95 0.15
C GLY A 92 12.02 0.68 0.59
N HIS A 93 11.39 0.74 1.76
CA HIS A 93 10.66 -0.36 2.38
C HIS A 93 9.19 -0.01 2.61
N VAL A 94 8.32 -1.03 2.72
CA VAL A 94 6.90 -0.81 3.05
C VAL A 94 6.72 -0.14 4.41
N GLU A 95 7.65 -0.36 5.34
CA GLU A 95 7.70 0.30 6.64
C GLU A 95 7.83 1.82 6.52
N ASP A 96 8.50 2.32 5.48
CA ASP A 96 8.64 3.75 5.20
C ASP A 96 7.28 4.37 4.87
N VAL A 97 6.46 3.66 4.10
CA VAL A 97 5.09 4.09 3.77
C VAL A 97 4.20 4.14 5.01
N VAL A 98 4.29 3.11 5.87
CA VAL A 98 3.53 3.05 7.12
C VAL A 98 3.94 4.19 8.06
N ARG A 99 5.23 4.41 8.22
CA ARG A 99 5.76 5.49 9.05
C ARG A 99 5.33 6.86 8.54
N TYR A 100 5.31 7.03 7.21
CA TYR A 100 4.80 8.24 6.61
C TYR A 100 3.29 8.41 6.82
N ALA A 101 2.49 7.37 6.68
CA ALA A 101 1.05 7.42 6.97
C ALA A 101 0.77 7.86 8.42
N GLN A 102 1.56 7.39 9.38
CA GLN A 102 1.48 7.83 10.77
C GLN A 102 1.86 9.31 10.94
N GLN A 103 2.86 9.79 10.21
CA GLN A 103 3.22 11.22 10.22
C GLN A 103 2.11 12.10 9.62
N LEU A 104 1.46 11.62 8.55
CA LEU A 104 0.29 12.30 7.97
C LEU A 104 -0.88 12.38 8.95
N GLU A 105 -1.17 11.29 9.68
CA GLU A 105 -2.20 11.30 10.74
C GLU A 105 -1.90 12.35 11.79
N GLN A 106 -0.67 12.40 12.30
CA GLN A 106 -0.24 13.38 13.30
C GLN A 106 -0.33 14.82 12.77
N ALA A 107 0.09 15.05 11.53
CA ALA A 107 0.02 16.36 10.90
C ALA A 107 -1.43 16.84 10.71
N LEU A 108 -2.35 15.95 10.31
CA LEU A 108 -3.77 16.26 10.21
C LEU A 108 -4.39 16.60 11.58
N ILE A 109 -4.04 15.86 12.63
CA ILE A 109 -4.49 16.16 13.99
C ILE A 109 -3.96 17.52 14.44
N ALA A 110 -2.68 17.81 14.18
CA ALA A 110 -2.07 19.10 14.51
C ALA A 110 -2.73 20.28 13.75
N ALA A 111 -3.07 20.08 12.47
CA ALA A 111 -3.79 21.07 11.68
C ALA A 111 -5.19 21.36 12.26
N LEU A 112 -5.90 20.31 12.72
CA LEU A 112 -7.16 20.47 13.42
C LEU A 112 -7.02 21.26 14.73
N GLU A 113 -5.96 21.04 15.51
CA GLU A 113 -5.71 21.75 16.76
C GLU A 113 -5.56 23.24 16.55
N LYS A 114 -4.90 23.66 15.48
CA LYS A 114 -4.74 25.09 15.16
C LYS A 114 -6.08 25.78 14.85
N ASP A 115 -7.01 25.07 14.23
CA ASP A 115 -8.19 25.64 13.60
C ASP A 115 -9.48 25.50 14.38
N SER A 116 -9.67 24.39 15.10
CA SER A 116 -10.95 24.05 15.75
C SER A 116 -10.97 24.29 17.27
N GLY A 117 -9.84 24.70 17.81
CA GLY A 117 -9.65 24.81 19.24
C GLY A 117 -9.33 23.47 19.91
N ILE A 118 -8.54 23.58 20.98
CA ILE A 118 -7.97 22.44 21.72
C ILE A 118 -9.03 21.46 22.25
N GLU A 119 -10.21 21.95 22.63
CA GLU A 119 -11.26 21.11 23.21
C GLU A 119 -11.86 20.11 22.22
N PHE A 120 -12.10 20.53 20.97
CA PHE A 120 -12.66 19.62 19.95
C PHE A 120 -11.66 18.54 19.59
N THR A 121 -10.41 18.90 19.33
CA THR A 121 -9.37 17.97 18.87
C THR A 121 -8.93 17.01 19.96
N ARG A 122 -8.86 17.46 21.22
CA ARG A 122 -8.54 16.61 22.38
C ARG A 122 -9.73 15.76 22.83
N SER A 123 -10.88 15.90 22.19
CA SER A 123 -11.98 14.97 22.41
C SER A 123 -11.54 13.55 22.08
N ARG A 124 -11.65 12.64 23.05
CA ARG A 124 -11.35 11.20 22.87
C ARG A 124 -12.01 10.64 21.61
N SER A 125 -13.20 11.12 21.27
CA SER A 125 -13.96 10.67 20.11
C SER A 125 -13.30 11.03 18.79
N VAL A 126 -12.69 12.22 18.68
CA VAL A 126 -11.98 12.67 17.46
C VAL A 126 -10.70 11.90 17.28
N LEU A 127 -9.91 11.74 18.33
CA LEU A 127 -8.67 10.96 18.29
C LEU A 127 -8.93 9.49 17.92
N LEU A 128 -9.95 8.86 18.53
CA LEU A 128 -10.34 7.49 18.19
C LEU A 128 -10.85 7.36 16.76
N TYR A 129 -11.53 8.39 16.26
CA TYR A 129 -12.00 8.41 14.87
C TYR A 129 -10.82 8.39 13.88
N PHE A 130 -9.83 9.30 14.04
CA PHE A 130 -8.65 9.32 13.19
C PHE A 130 -7.85 8.02 13.30
N ASN A 131 -7.58 7.57 14.50
CA ASN A 131 -6.85 6.32 14.75
C ASN A 131 -7.55 5.13 14.06
N THR A 132 -8.89 5.04 14.12
CA THR A 132 -9.61 3.96 13.46
C THR A 132 -9.44 4.03 11.94
N VAL A 133 -9.61 5.21 11.33
CA VAL A 133 -9.49 5.38 9.88
C VAL A 133 -8.07 5.05 9.40
N PHE A 134 -7.06 5.60 10.06
CA PHE A 134 -5.66 5.37 9.68
C PHE A 134 -5.19 3.94 9.92
N ASN A 135 -5.63 3.29 11.01
CA ASN A 135 -5.33 1.88 11.23
C ASN A 135 -5.91 0.99 10.13
N GLU A 136 -7.16 1.25 9.70
CA GLU A 136 -7.76 0.49 8.59
C GLU A 136 -7.01 0.73 7.27
N LEU A 137 -6.56 1.95 6.99
CA LEU A 137 -5.72 2.25 5.84
C LEU A 137 -4.37 1.52 5.89
N ILE A 138 -3.67 1.60 7.02
CA ILE A 138 -2.38 0.92 7.21
C ILE A 138 -2.54 -0.59 7.04
N MET A 139 -3.58 -1.18 7.61
CA MET A 139 -3.87 -2.60 7.46
C MET A 139 -4.21 -2.99 6.02
N ALA A 140 -4.90 -2.12 5.27
CA ALA A 140 -5.19 -2.34 3.86
C ALA A 140 -3.92 -2.29 3.00
N VAL A 141 -3.00 -1.35 3.26
CA VAL A 141 -1.69 -1.26 2.61
C VAL A 141 -0.85 -2.52 2.87
N PHE A 142 -0.80 -2.98 4.12
CA PHE A 142 -0.07 -4.21 4.47
C PHE A 142 -0.65 -5.44 3.79
N ARG A 143 -1.97 -5.59 3.76
CA ARG A 143 -2.61 -6.71 3.07
C ARG A 143 -2.25 -6.73 1.60
N ALA A 144 -2.41 -5.61 0.91
CA ALA A 144 -2.05 -5.50 -0.51
C ALA A 144 -0.57 -5.86 -0.77
N TYR A 145 0.35 -5.39 0.09
CA TYR A 145 1.77 -5.73 0.00
C TYR A 145 2.03 -7.23 0.21
N LEU A 146 1.41 -7.84 1.20
CA LEU A 146 1.58 -9.28 1.47
C LEU A 146 1.02 -10.13 0.32
N GLU A 147 -0.14 -9.80 -0.21
CA GLU A 147 -0.75 -10.48 -1.37
C GLU A 147 0.16 -10.40 -2.60
N GLU A 148 0.75 -9.23 -2.89
CA GLU A 148 1.71 -9.06 -3.99
C GLU A 148 2.97 -9.92 -3.79
N LYS A 149 3.50 -9.97 -2.55
CA LYS A 149 4.66 -10.81 -2.23
C LYS A 149 4.37 -12.29 -2.33
N GLU A 150 3.21 -12.74 -1.88
CA GLU A 150 2.78 -14.13 -1.99
C GLU A 150 2.63 -14.56 -3.46
N GLN A 151 2.02 -13.71 -4.29
CA GLN A 151 1.91 -13.95 -5.72
C GLN A 151 3.29 -14.02 -6.40
N ALA A 152 4.22 -13.13 -6.04
CA ALA A 152 5.58 -13.15 -6.57
C ALA A 152 6.35 -14.42 -6.18
N LEU A 153 6.20 -14.87 -4.93
CA LEU A 153 6.79 -16.12 -4.45
C LEU A 153 6.23 -17.34 -5.21
N HIS A 154 4.92 -17.41 -5.38
CA HIS A 154 4.29 -18.49 -6.15
C HIS A 154 4.76 -18.52 -7.61
N ALA A 155 4.89 -17.35 -8.25
CA ALA A 155 5.41 -17.24 -9.60
C ALA A 155 6.86 -17.74 -9.70
N GLN A 156 7.73 -17.37 -8.75
CA GLN A 156 9.11 -17.86 -8.67
C GLN A 156 9.18 -19.38 -8.43
N GLU A 157 8.37 -19.90 -7.54
CA GLU A 157 8.30 -21.35 -7.30
C GLU A 157 7.86 -22.12 -8.55
N GLN A 158 6.91 -21.58 -9.29
CA GLN A 158 6.45 -22.18 -10.54
C GLN A 158 7.56 -22.15 -11.60
N GLU A 159 8.24 -21.04 -11.79
CA GLU A 159 9.37 -20.91 -12.72
C GLU A 159 10.51 -21.88 -12.36
N LEU A 160 10.83 -22.02 -11.07
CA LEU A 160 11.82 -22.99 -10.60
C LEU A 160 11.38 -24.44 -10.90
N ARG A 161 10.10 -24.77 -10.76
CA ARG A 161 9.58 -26.10 -11.09
C ARG A 161 9.67 -26.40 -12.58
N GLU A 162 9.33 -25.45 -13.43
CA GLU A 162 9.40 -25.58 -14.89
C GLU A 162 10.85 -25.71 -15.37
N THR A 163 11.79 -24.99 -14.76
CA THR A 163 13.22 -25.01 -15.13
C THR A 163 13.95 -26.24 -14.57
N ALA A 164 13.43 -26.86 -13.51
CA ALA A 164 14.11 -27.97 -12.82
C ALA A 164 14.11 -29.30 -13.58
N THR A 165 13.39 -29.41 -14.72
CA THR A 165 13.32 -30.63 -15.52
C THR A 165 13.39 -30.35 -17.01
N PRO A 166 14.50 -29.77 -17.53
CA PRO A 166 14.62 -29.56 -18.97
C PRO A 166 14.77 -30.90 -19.69
N ILE A 167 13.82 -31.22 -20.57
CA ILE A 167 13.96 -32.36 -21.47
C ILE A 167 14.82 -31.91 -22.66
N THR A 168 15.98 -32.51 -22.79
CA THR A 168 16.92 -32.20 -23.87
C THR A 168 17.04 -33.44 -24.80
N GLU A 169 16.93 -33.22 -26.09
CA GLU A 169 17.23 -34.25 -27.07
C GLU A 169 18.76 -34.31 -27.29
N ILE A 170 19.37 -35.45 -27.00
CA ILE A 170 20.81 -35.64 -27.14
C ILE A 170 21.15 -36.30 -28.48
N TRP A 171 20.26 -37.14 -29.01
CA TRP A 171 20.33 -37.80 -30.31
C TRP A 171 18.94 -37.88 -30.92
N ASP A 172 18.90 -38.10 -32.21
CA ASP A 172 17.64 -38.32 -32.93
C ASP A 172 16.82 -39.44 -32.26
N GLY A 173 15.69 -39.10 -31.71
CA GLY A 173 14.81 -39.99 -30.96
C GLY A 173 15.25 -40.35 -29.53
N VAL A 174 16.30 -39.70 -28.96
CA VAL A 174 16.78 -39.94 -27.59
C VAL A 174 16.63 -38.71 -26.74
N LEU A 175 15.64 -38.71 -25.84
CA LEU A 175 15.38 -37.64 -24.89
C LEU A 175 16.07 -37.90 -23.56
N THR A 176 16.70 -36.89 -23.01
CA THR A 176 17.32 -36.90 -21.65
C THR A 176 16.61 -35.92 -20.74
N LEU A 177 16.36 -36.41 -19.54
CA LEU A 177 15.78 -35.60 -18.47
C LEU A 177 16.65 -35.72 -17.23
N PRO A 178 17.36 -34.66 -16.82
CA PRO A 178 18.15 -34.67 -15.58
C PRO A 178 17.20 -34.61 -14.37
N ILE A 179 17.25 -35.61 -13.50
CA ILE A 179 16.50 -35.65 -12.25
C ILE A 179 17.43 -35.17 -11.12
N ILE A 180 17.21 -33.97 -10.63
CA ILE A 180 17.98 -33.40 -9.51
C ILE A 180 17.08 -33.38 -8.27
N GLY A 181 17.49 -34.05 -7.19
CA GLY A 181 16.72 -34.14 -5.94
C GLY A 181 15.77 -35.33 -5.86
N THR A 182 14.73 -35.23 -5.00
CA THR A 182 13.74 -36.30 -4.78
C THR A 182 12.62 -36.28 -5.81
N LEU A 183 12.25 -37.44 -6.30
CA LEU A 183 11.12 -37.62 -7.21
C LEU A 183 9.88 -37.98 -6.37
N ASP A 184 9.02 -37.02 -6.12
CA ASP A 184 7.72 -37.22 -5.51
C ASP A 184 6.64 -37.52 -6.58
N SER A 185 5.44 -37.87 -6.13
CA SER A 185 4.35 -38.23 -7.04
C SER A 185 3.91 -37.09 -7.96
N SER A 186 3.98 -35.84 -7.48
CA SER A 186 3.61 -34.65 -8.27
C SER A 186 4.64 -34.35 -9.35
N ARG A 187 5.92 -34.50 -9.02
CA ARG A 187 7.04 -34.30 -9.94
C ARG A 187 7.12 -35.39 -10.97
N THR A 188 6.81 -36.64 -10.59
CA THR A 188 6.71 -37.77 -11.52
C THR A 188 5.63 -37.50 -12.57
N MET A 189 4.48 -36.97 -12.18
CA MET A 189 3.39 -36.65 -13.08
C MET A 189 3.76 -35.58 -14.10
N LEU A 190 4.40 -34.49 -13.64
CA LEU A 190 4.91 -33.40 -14.49
C LEU A 190 5.95 -33.90 -15.50
N VAL A 191 6.87 -34.76 -15.06
CA VAL A 191 7.89 -35.41 -15.93
C VAL A 191 7.24 -36.27 -17.01
N MET A 192 6.26 -37.07 -16.64
CA MET A 192 5.54 -37.91 -17.58
C MET A 192 4.74 -37.12 -18.60
N GLU A 193 4.06 -36.06 -18.15
CA GLU A 193 3.31 -35.15 -19.02
C GLU A 193 4.23 -34.39 -19.98
N ALA A 194 5.36 -33.91 -19.51
CA ALA A 194 6.36 -33.24 -20.33
C ALA A 194 7.00 -34.17 -21.37
N LEU A 195 7.25 -35.45 -21.03
CA LEU A 195 7.73 -36.46 -21.98
C LEU A 195 6.68 -36.80 -23.03
N LEU A 196 5.42 -36.97 -22.61
CA LEU A 196 4.31 -37.32 -23.55
C LEU A 196 4.02 -36.19 -24.55
N ASN A 197 4.25 -34.94 -24.18
CA ASN A 197 4.05 -33.79 -25.08
C ASN A 197 5.21 -33.60 -26.09
N ARG A 198 6.31 -34.33 -25.94
CA ARG A 198 7.47 -34.25 -26.84
C ARG A 198 7.69 -35.48 -27.76
N ILE A 199 6.90 -36.51 -27.56
CA ILE A 199 6.83 -37.69 -28.42
C ILE A 199 5.73 -37.47 -29.46
#